data_c1fc90661c3259fe2090f5b47fc30751
#
_entry.id   c1fc90661c3259fe2090f5b47fc30751
#
_cell.length_a   1.000
_cell.length_b   1.000
_cell.length_c   1.000
_cell.angle_alpha   90.00
_cell.angle_beta   90.00
_cell.angle_gamma   90.00
#
_symmetry.space_group_name_H-M   'P 1'
#
loop_
_entity.id
_entity.type
_entity.pdbx_description
1 polymer ?
#
loop_
_entity_poly.entity_id
_entity_poly.type
_entity_poly.pdbx_seq_one_letter_code
_entity_poly.pdbx_strand_id
1 'polypeptide(L)'
;MAAIVGAFALVVMGLVTPASSSSSRGAGGPAQVAQTTARVAHSGGATAVGGRSGVTGGALFGGNYPVVPLEKSLGRKLAIIRLYYFIGNAFPGSVRYGQLLAHGRTALVSMDTGSSYAAIAAGRRDADILSFLKAVNGAAVQDHLGSIYIDFQHEPDSLHHRKMGAPVQFLQAWDHIHQLAASHHLDWNDGGRLHWVLILIHNTYGSWRAAEFWPGNSEVDLVAADGYNSAGCGHGGQHHQQTPSDTFGPVVKFAASHGNLPVILGEWGSDDIPSGEQATYINQMQAFVAQHKLIVGALYWDTHVGNCDYKVNGNAASISALAAMGKSAALQGHV
;
A
#
# COMPACT_ATOMS: atom_id res chain seq x y z
N MET A 1 -23.83 7.63 19.70
CA MET A 1 -23.31 8.47 18.61
C MET A 1 -22.76 7.55 17.55
N ALA A 2 -23.41 7.51 16.39
CA ALA A 2 -23.22 6.50 15.34
C ALA A 2 -21.89 6.71 14.61
N ALA A 3 -21.10 5.65 14.51
CA ALA A 3 -19.93 5.59 13.65
C ALA A 3 -20.42 5.37 12.20
N ILE A 4 -20.13 6.31 11.33
CA ILE A 4 -20.37 6.15 9.90
C ILE A 4 -19.25 5.24 9.37
N VAL A 5 -19.59 3.98 9.15
CA VAL A 5 -18.80 3.04 8.37
C VAL A 5 -19.14 3.34 6.90
N GLY A 6 -18.24 3.95 6.17
CA GLY A 6 -18.37 4.14 4.74
C GLY A 6 -18.23 2.81 4.01
N ALA A 7 -19.36 2.21 3.66
CA ALA A 7 -19.41 1.10 2.73
C ALA A 7 -19.26 1.64 1.31
N PHE A 8 -18.16 1.33 0.64
CA PHE A 8 -18.06 1.49 -0.81
C PHE A 8 -18.53 0.19 -1.45
N ALA A 9 -19.71 0.23 -2.00
CA ALA A 9 -20.24 -0.82 -2.84
C ALA A 9 -20.94 -0.21 -4.06
N LEU A 10 -20.80 -0.92 -5.14
CA LEU A 10 -21.60 -0.98 -6.35
C LEU A 10 -21.13 -0.14 -7.54
N VAL A 11 -20.54 -0.86 -8.49
CA VAL A 11 -20.46 -0.45 -9.90
C VAL A 11 -21.45 -1.27 -10.69
N VAL A 12 -22.45 -0.60 -11.24
CA VAL A 12 -23.38 -1.14 -12.24
C VAL A 12 -22.70 -1.09 -13.61
N MET A 13 -22.60 -2.23 -14.28
CA MET A 13 -22.14 -2.30 -15.67
C MET A 13 -23.18 -1.69 -16.61
N GLY A 14 -22.77 -0.68 -17.38
CA GLY A 14 -23.48 -0.19 -18.55
C GLY A 14 -22.63 -0.44 -19.78
N LEU A 15 -23.10 -1.33 -20.65
CA LEU A 15 -22.57 -1.55 -22.00
C LEU A 15 -22.85 -0.31 -22.87
N VAL A 16 -21.82 0.25 -23.50
CA VAL A 16 -21.96 1.20 -24.61
C VAL A 16 -21.02 0.77 -25.73
N THR A 17 -21.65 0.52 -26.89
CA THR A 17 -21.04 0.19 -28.19
C THR A 17 -20.31 1.38 -28.81
N PRO A 18 -19.28 1.16 -29.67
CA PRO A 18 -18.48 2.23 -30.24
C PRO A 18 -19.15 2.84 -31.50
N ALA A 19 -19.12 4.16 -31.58
CA ALA A 19 -19.38 4.86 -32.83
C ALA A 19 -18.06 5.37 -33.43
N SER A 20 -17.82 4.97 -34.67
CA SER A 20 -16.74 5.41 -35.50
C SER A 20 -17.04 6.77 -36.13
N SER A 21 -16.10 7.71 -36.14
CA SER A 21 -16.05 8.76 -37.16
C SER A 21 -14.63 9.28 -37.38
N SER A 22 -14.33 9.47 -38.63
CA SER A 22 -13.08 9.72 -39.30
C SER A 22 -12.69 11.21 -39.40
N SER A 23 -11.34 11.42 -39.51
CA SER A 23 -10.60 12.50 -40.24
C SER A 23 -10.70 13.94 -39.75
N SER A 24 -9.59 14.65 -39.52
CA SER A 24 -8.76 15.29 -40.54
C SER A 24 -7.52 15.99 -39.94
N ARG A 25 -6.50 16.13 -40.74
CA ARG A 25 -5.17 16.71 -40.48
C ARG A 25 -5.22 18.21 -40.12
N GLY A 26 -4.36 18.61 -39.19
CA GLY A 26 -3.95 19.99 -39.01
C GLY A 26 -2.59 20.05 -38.33
N ALA A 27 -1.56 20.45 -39.11
CA ALA A 27 -0.20 20.65 -38.62
C ALA A 27 -0.10 21.98 -37.87
N GLY A 28 0.59 22.00 -36.74
CA GLY A 28 0.93 23.22 -36.00
C GLY A 28 1.51 22.84 -34.63
N GLY A 29 2.81 22.58 -34.55
CA GLY A 29 3.48 22.34 -33.29
C GLY A 29 3.77 23.65 -32.54
N PRO A 30 3.55 23.75 -31.25
CA PRO A 30 4.23 24.72 -30.42
C PRO A 30 5.50 24.13 -29.82
N ALA A 31 6.52 24.97 -29.76
CA ALA A 31 7.86 24.69 -29.26
C ALA A 31 7.84 24.09 -27.85
N GLN A 32 8.54 22.97 -27.68
CA GLN A 32 8.90 22.41 -26.36
C GLN A 32 9.89 23.37 -25.69
N VAL A 33 9.43 24.06 -24.66
CA VAL A 33 10.33 24.66 -23.68
C VAL A 33 10.82 23.53 -22.77
N ALA A 34 12.03 23.06 -23.03
CA ALA A 34 12.72 22.14 -22.13
C ALA A 34 13.08 22.88 -20.85
N GLN A 35 12.28 22.72 -19.82
CA GLN A 35 12.71 23.03 -18.47
C GLN A 35 13.60 21.90 -17.98
N THR A 36 14.90 22.09 -18.11
CA THR A 36 15.92 21.24 -17.49
C THR A 36 16.00 21.63 -16.01
N THR A 37 15.15 21.04 -15.17
CA THR A 37 15.40 21.04 -13.72
C THR A 37 16.56 20.07 -13.47
N ALA A 38 17.68 20.60 -12.99
CA ALA A 38 18.81 19.80 -12.57
C ALA A 38 18.37 18.91 -11.40
N ARG A 39 18.18 17.61 -11.68
CA ARG A 39 18.01 16.59 -10.63
C ARG A 39 19.30 16.53 -9.83
N VAL A 40 19.23 16.84 -8.56
CA VAL A 40 20.27 16.48 -7.59
C VAL A 40 20.25 14.96 -7.50
N ALA A 41 21.18 14.32 -8.18
CA ALA A 41 21.35 12.87 -8.10
C ALA A 41 21.86 12.54 -6.69
N HIS A 42 21.01 12.08 -5.81
CA HIS A 42 21.44 11.40 -4.61
C HIS A 42 22.13 10.11 -5.05
N SER A 43 23.42 10.00 -4.76
CA SER A 43 24.24 8.82 -5.03
C SER A 43 23.71 7.66 -4.18
N GLY A 44 22.75 6.90 -4.71
CA GLY A 44 22.22 5.69 -4.10
C GLY A 44 23.27 4.59 -4.06
N GLY A 45 24.11 4.58 -3.04
CA GLY A 45 24.79 3.36 -2.62
C GLY A 45 23.69 2.35 -2.26
N ALA A 46 23.85 1.07 -2.65
CA ALA A 46 22.92 -0.01 -2.32
C ALA A 46 22.81 -0.10 -0.79
N THR A 47 21.81 0.56 -0.22
CA THR A 47 21.46 0.43 1.19
C THR A 47 20.87 -0.96 1.42
N ALA A 48 21.30 -1.63 2.49
CA ALA A 48 20.72 -2.92 2.88
C ALA A 48 19.19 -2.78 3.05
N VAL A 49 18.44 -3.86 2.77
CA VAL A 49 16.95 -3.89 2.86
C VAL A 49 16.44 -3.27 4.17
N GLY A 50 17.10 -3.57 5.31
CA GLY A 50 16.77 -2.98 6.60
C GLY A 50 16.97 -1.47 6.68
N GLY A 51 17.96 -0.90 5.98
CA GLY A 51 18.19 0.55 5.97
C GLY A 51 17.08 1.33 5.30
N ARG A 52 16.53 0.81 4.17
CA ARG A 52 15.41 1.47 3.47
C ARG A 52 14.06 1.31 4.14
N SER A 53 13.83 0.22 4.85
CA SER A 53 12.53 -0.04 5.48
C SER A 53 12.46 0.37 6.95
N GLY A 54 13.59 0.53 7.61
CA GLY A 54 13.66 0.68 9.07
C GLY A 54 13.28 -0.60 9.85
N VAL A 55 12.97 -1.71 9.16
CA VAL A 55 12.52 -2.96 9.79
C VAL A 55 13.69 -3.85 10.13
N THR A 56 13.67 -4.42 11.33
CA THR A 56 14.66 -5.39 11.83
C THR A 56 13.97 -6.62 12.46
N GLY A 57 14.67 -7.72 12.61
CA GLY A 57 14.17 -8.91 13.31
C GLY A 57 13.15 -9.78 12.54
N GLY A 58 12.96 -9.55 11.26
CA GLY A 58 12.00 -10.25 10.40
C GLY A 58 10.99 -9.30 9.77
N ALA A 59 9.90 -9.82 9.18
CA ALA A 59 8.82 -9.01 8.64
C ALA A 59 7.85 -8.56 9.76
N LEU A 60 7.26 -7.37 9.57
CA LEU A 60 6.19 -6.85 10.42
C LEU A 60 4.90 -7.67 10.20
N PHE A 61 4.34 -8.21 11.25
CA PHE A 61 3.04 -8.87 11.20
C PHE A 61 1.93 -7.88 11.48
N GLY A 62 1.01 -7.72 10.53
CA GLY A 62 0.01 -6.66 10.58
C GLY A 62 -1.39 -7.05 10.10
N GLY A 63 -2.27 -6.06 10.10
CA GLY A 63 -3.62 -6.18 9.60
C GLY A 63 -4.32 -4.84 9.46
N ASN A 64 -5.54 -4.86 8.89
CA ASN A 64 -6.36 -3.67 8.73
C ASN A 64 -7.03 -3.22 10.05
N TYR A 65 -7.29 -1.93 10.14
CA TYR A 65 -8.09 -1.38 11.24
C TYR A 65 -9.58 -1.73 11.07
N PRO A 66 -10.32 -2.08 12.17
CA PRO A 66 -9.92 -2.09 13.58
C PRO A 66 -9.18 -3.37 13.98
N VAL A 67 -8.01 -3.24 14.62
CA VAL A 67 -7.10 -4.37 14.93
C VAL A 67 -7.46 -5.13 16.21
N VAL A 68 -8.19 -4.53 17.14
CA VAL A 68 -8.43 -5.12 18.46
C VAL A 68 -9.13 -6.48 18.42
N PRO A 69 -10.19 -6.69 17.60
CA PRO A 69 -10.82 -8.00 17.48
C PRO A 69 -9.84 -9.07 16.99
N LEU A 70 -9.05 -8.77 15.96
CA LEU A 70 -8.05 -9.68 15.41
C LEU A 70 -6.97 -9.99 16.43
N GLU A 71 -6.38 -8.99 17.09
CA GLU A 71 -5.38 -9.17 18.14
C GLU A 71 -5.86 -10.06 19.29
N LYS A 72 -7.13 -9.89 19.69
CA LYS A 72 -7.75 -10.74 20.70
C LYS A 72 -7.85 -12.19 20.26
N SER A 73 -8.24 -12.42 19.01
CA SER A 73 -8.33 -13.77 18.44
C SER A 73 -6.96 -14.43 18.30
N LEU A 74 -5.93 -13.65 17.96
CA LEU A 74 -4.56 -14.15 17.78
C LEU A 74 -3.76 -14.27 19.09
N GLY A 75 -4.22 -13.63 20.17
CA GLY A 75 -3.49 -13.58 21.44
C GLY A 75 -2.17 -12.79 21.37
N ARG A 76 -2.05 -11.84 20.41
CA ARG A 76 -0.85 -11.00 20.25
C ARG A 76 -1.19 -9.64 19.65
N LYS A 77 -0.28 -8.67 19.89
CA LYS A 77 -0.33 -7.36 19.22
C LYS A 77 0.22 -7.44 17.80
N LEU A 78 -0.34 -6.65 16.90
CA LEU A 78 0.18 -6.45 15.56
C LEU A 78 1.28 -5.39 15.57
N ALA A 79 2.34 -5.58 14.79
CA ALA A 79 3.47 -4.67 14.69
C ALA A 79 3.23 -3.51 13.72
N ILE A 80 2.33 -3.70 12.74
CA ILE A 80 1.95 -2.71 11.74
C ILE A 80 0.45 -2.76 11.50
N ILE A 81 -0.17 -1.58 11.29
CA ILE A 81 -1.59 -1.47 10.94
C ILE A 81 -1.79 -0.79 9.59
N ARG A 82 -2.82 -1.21 8.86
CA ARG A 82 -3.25 -0.60 7.60
C ARG A 82 -4.28 0.50 7.88
N LEU A 83 -4.02 1.70 7.41
CA LEU A 83 -4.87 2.88 7.59
C LEU A 83 -5.14 3.58 6.26
N TYR A 84 -6.32 4.17 6.12
CA TYR A 84 -6.75 4.91 4.92
C TYR A 84 -7.23 6.29 5.32
N TYR A 85 -6.79 7.28 4.56
CA TYR A 85 -7.07 8.68 4.83
C TYR A 85 -7.48 9.45 3.60
N PHE A 86 -8.58 10.20 3.70
CA PHE A 86 -8.91 11.27 2.77
C PHE A 86 -8.36 12.59 3.31
N ILE A 87 -7.54 13.27 2.51
CA ILE A 87 -7.03 14.61 2.83
C ILE A 87 -8.17 15.61 2.82
N GLY A 88 -8.24 16.41 3.88
CA GLY A 88 -9.34 17.35 4.15
C GLY A 88 -10.28 16.85 5.24
N ASN A 89 -10.27 15.56 5.55
CA ASN A 89 -10.75 15.12 6.86
C ASN A 89 -9.63 15.38 7.87
N ALA A 90 -9.95 16.00 8.99
CA ALA A 90 -8.96 16.18 10.06
C ALA A 90 -8.32 14.83 10.36
N PHE A 91 -6.98 14.75 10.30
CA PHE A 91 -6.26 13.60 10.82
C PHE A 91 -6.76 13.44 12.26
N PRO A 92 -7.39 12.34 12.63
CA PRO A 92 -7.93 12.20 13.98
C PRO A 92 -6.78 12.53 14.90
N GLY A 93 -6.98 13.58 15.67
CA GLY A 93 -5.94 14.20 16.48
C GLY A 93 -5.13 13.15 17.20
N SER A 94 -3.88 13.41 17.38
CA SER A 94 -2.81 12.57 17.96
C SER A 94 -3.23 11.57 19.06
N VAL A 95 -4.28 11.87 19.80
CA VAL A 95 -4.78 11.01 20.90
C VAL A 95 -5.34 9.67 20.41
N ARG A 96 -6.03 9.61 19.26
CA ARG A 96 -6.63 8.36 18.76
C ARG A 96 -5.61 7.47 18.05
N TYR A 97 -4.68 8.06 17.34
CA TYR A 97 -3.60 7.32 16.67
C TYR A 97 -2.40 7.08 17.58
N GLY A 98 -2.10 8.00 18.49
CA GLY A 98 -1.14 7.76 19.57
C GLY A 98 -1.45 6.48 20.33
N GLN A 99 -2.74 6.20 20.60
CA GLN A 99 -3.14 4.93 21.20
C GLN A 99 -2.99 3.72 20.26
N LEU A 100 -3.09 3.90 18.94
CA LEU A 100 -2.93 2.82 17.98
C LEU A 100 -1.46 2.55 17.65
N LEU A 101 -0.65 3.60 17.55
CA LEU A 101 0.79 3.51 17.31
C LEU A 101 1.59 3.24 18.60
N ALA A 102 1.00 3.49 19.78
CA ALA A 102 1.63 3.19 21.06
C ALA A 102 2.14 1.75 21.15
N HIS A 103 3.22 1.54 21.90
CA HIS A 103 3.84 0.23 22.13
C HIS A 103 4.68 -0.33 20.96
N GLY A 104 5.30 0.53 20.16
CA GLY A 104 6.20 0.12 19.06
C GLY A 104 5.50 -0.38 17.81
N ARG A 105 4.21 -0.08 17.67
CA ARG A 105 3.43 -0.39 16.47
C ARG A 105 3.53 0.76 15.47
N THR A 106 3.90 0.45 14.23
CA THR A 106 3.88 1.40 13.12
C THR A 106 2.60 1.29 12.27
N ALA A 107 2.50 2.10 11.22
CA ALA A 107 1.39 2.06 10.27
C ALA A 107 1.86 2.16 8.82
N LEU A 108 1.09 1.54 7.93
CA LEU A 108 1.05 1.82 6.50
C LEU A 108 -0.20 2.65 6.21
N VAL A 109 0.01 3.91 5.85
CA VAL A 109 -1.04 4.92 5.72
C VAL A 109 -1.21 5.28 4.26
N SER A 110 -2.34 4.93 3.65
CA SER A 110 -2.71 5.44 2.34
C SER A 110 -3.38 6.79 2.45
N MET A 111 -2.85 7.73 1.68
CA MET A 111 -3.29 9.09 1.58
C MET A 111 -4.04 9.30 0.25
N ASP A 112 -5.37 9.44 0.30
CA ASP A 112 -6.21 9.80 -0.85
C ASP A 112 -6.55 11.30 -0.79
N THR A 113 -6.29 12.00 -1.88
CA THR A 113 -6.51 13.45 -1.95
C THR A 113 -7.90 13.84 -2.44
N GLY A 114 -8.64 12.90 -3.06
CA GLY A 114 -9.92 13.19 -3.73
C GLY A 114 -9.80 14.19 -4.89
N SER A 115 -8.58 14.48 -5.37
CA SER A 115 -8.27 15.49 -6.37
C SER A 115 -7.59 14.87 -7.58
N SER A 116 -7.73 15.48 -8.77
CA SER A 116 -7.00 15.00 -9.94
C SER A 116 -5.49 15.11 -9.76
N TYR A 117 -4.74 14.18 -10.34
CA TYR A 117 -3.27 14.20 -10.30
C TYR A 117 -2.68 15.51 -10.82
N ALA A 118 -3.27 16.08 -11.89
CA ALA A 118 -2.84 17.36 -12.41
C ALA A 118 -3.05 18.53 -11.42
N ALA A 119 -4.10 18.49 -10.60
CA ALA A 119 -4.32 19.50 -9.58
C ALA A 119 -3.29 19.38 -8.43
N ILE A 120 -2.91 18.17 -8.08
CA ILE A 120 -1.89 17.90 -7.07
C ILE A 120 -0.53 18.34 -7.58
N ALA A 121 -0.14 17.92 -8.78
CA ALA A 121 1.13 18.34 -9.41
C ALA A 121 1.26 19.86 -9.58
N ALA A 122 0.12 20.58 -9.67
CA ALA A 122 0.08 22.03 -9.70
C ALA A 122 0.08 22.70 -8.30
N GLY A 123 0.27 21.97 -7.23
CA GLY A 123 0.35 22.46 -5.85
C GLY A 123 -0.99 22.92 -5.24
N ARG A 124 -2.12 22.61 -5.87
CA ARG A 124 -3.44 23.10 -5.39
C ARG A 124 -3.90 22.52 -4.06
N ARG A 125 -3.21 21.48 -3.58
CA ARG A 125 -3.52 20.81 -2.31
C ARG A 125 -2.33 20.81 -1.33
N ASP A 126 -1.29 21.59 -1.58
CA ASP A 126 -0.04 21.59 -0.78
C ASP A 126 -0.28 21.82 0.71
N ALA A 127 -1.11 22.79 1.06
CA ALA A 127 -1.39 23.11 2.45
C ALA A 127 -2.01 21.91 3.20
N ASP A 128 -2.98 21.24 2.57
CA ASP A 128 -3.68 20.09 3.16
C ASP A 128 -2.76 18.87 3.22
N ILE A 129 -2.04 18.60 2.12
CA ILE A 129 -1.08 17.49 2.02
C ILE A 129 0.03 17.66 3.06
N LEU A 130 0.64 18.82 3.11
CA LEU A 130 1.73 19.11 4.06
C LEU A 130 1.26 19.04 5.51
N SER A 131 0.06 19.56 5.81
CA SER A 131 -0.55 19.44 7.14
C SER A 131 -0.70 17.98 7.55
N PHE A 132 -1.17 17.13 6.63
CA PHE A 132 -1.34 15.70 6.85
C PHE A 132 0.01 15.00 7.08
N LEU A 133 1.01 15.21 6.20
CA LEU A 133 2.33 14.59 6.31
C LEU A 133 3.04 14.98 7.60
N LYS A 134 2.95 16.26 8.00
CA LYS A 134 3.48 16.75 9.28
C LYS A 134 2.79 16.08 10.48
N ALA A 135 1.47 15.88 10.40
CA ALA A 135 0.73 15.22 11.48
C ALA A 135 1.12 13.74 11.62
N VAL A 136 1.28 13.03 10.49
CA VAL A 136 1.71 11.62 10.47
C VAL A 136 3.15 11.49 11.00
N ASN A 137 4.06 12.31 10.51
CA ASN A 137 5.45 12.34 10.99
C ASN A 137 5.54 12.70 12.47
N GLY A 138 4.76 13.69 12.92
CA GLY A 138 4.68 14.11 14.31
C GLY A 138 4.19 13.02 15.23
N ALA A 139 3.19 12.24 14.82
CA ALA A 139 2.71 11.08 15.56
C ALA A 139 3.80 10.01 15.72
N ALA A 140 4.54 9.70 14.65
CA ALA A 140 5.64 8.76 14.71
C ALA A 140 6.76 9.23 15.66
N VAL A 141 7.13 10.52 15.62
CA VAL A 141 8.12 11.10 16.54
C VAL A 141 7.63 11.02 17.98
N GLN A 142 6.36 11.36 18.24
CA GLN A 142 5.79 11.35 19.58
C GLN A 142 5.76 9.94 20.18
N ASP A 143 5.51 8.92 19.36
CA ASP A 143 5.44 7.52 19.79
C ASP A 143 6.80 6.80 19.68
N HIS A 144 7.88 7.56 19.43
CA HIS A 144 9.26 7.05 19.33
C HIS A 144 9.46 5.97 18.26
N LEU A 145 8.65 6.01 17.20
CA LEU A 145 8.81 5.10 16.06
C LEU A 145 9.98 5.53 15.19
N GLY A 146 10.78 4.55 14.76
CA GLY A 146 11.84 4.77 13.78
C GLY A 146 11.29 5.06 12.38
N SER A 147 10.15 4.46 12.04
CA SER A 147 9.58 4.48 10.69
C SER A 147 8.06 4.49 10.72
N ILE A 148 7.47 5.22 9.76
CA ILE A 148 6.06 5.13 9.38
C ILE A 148 5.97 5.17 7.86
N TYR A 149 5.03 4.44 7.27
CA TYR A 149 4.97 4.20 5.83
C TYR A 149 3.82 5.00 5.23
N ILE A 150 4.11 5.75 4.17
CA ILE A 150 3.14 6.58 3.43
C ILE A 150 3.00 6.06 2.01
N ASP A 151 1.76 5.81 1.63
CA ASP A 151 1.35 5.53 0.26
C ASP A 151 0.52 6.71 -0.26
N PHE A 152 0.94 7.29 -1.37
CA PHE A 152 0.17 8.30 -2.07
C PHE A 152 -0.75 7.62 -3.07
N GLN A 153 -2.05 7.76 -2.84
CA GLN A 153 -3.11 7.22 -3.69
C GLN A 153 -3.05 5.69 -3.80
N HIS A 154 -3.77 5.03 -2.91
CA HIS A 154 -3.91 3.58 -2.88
C HIS A 154 -4.35 3.01 -4.24
N GLU A 155 -3.62 2.02 -4.75
CA GLU A 155 -3.89 1.37 -6.04
C GLU A 155 -4.18 2.36 -7.19
N PRO A 156 -3.23 3.24 -7.55
CA PRO A 156 -3.44 4.21 -8.63
C PRO A 156 -3.71 3.54 -9.99
N ASP A 157 -3.34 2.29 -10.13
CA ASP A 157 -3.52 1.42 -11.31
C ASP A 157 -4.92 0.81 -11.40
N SER A 158 -5.77 0.95 -10.36
CA SER A 158 -7.14 0.45 -10.34
C SER A 158 -8.06 1.21 -11.31
N LEU A 159 -9.13 0.54 -11.74
CA LEU A 159 -10.17 1.18 -12.58
C LEU A 159 -10.81 2.37 -11.89
N HIS A 160 -10.93 2.32 -10.57
CA HIS A 160 -11.53 3.38 -9.76
C HIS A 160 -10.76 4.70 -9.87
N HIS A 161 -9.42 4.63 -9.94
CA HIS A 161 -8.55 5.82 -9.94
C HIS A 161 -8.26 6.39 -11.32
N ARG A 162 -8.68 5.75 -12.41
CA ARG A 162 -8.53 6.27 -13.78
C ARG A 162 -9.14 7.66 -13.97
N LYS A 163 -10.20 8.00 -13.24
CA LYS A 163 -10.82 9.33 -13.28
C LYS A 163 -9.95 10.45 -12.69
N MET A 164 -8.92 10.11 -11.92
CA MET A 164 -8.02 11.09 -11.31
C MET A 164 -6.95 11.60 -12.27
N GLY A 165 -6.67 10.85 -13.33
CA GLY A 165 -5.70 11.20 -14.36
C GLY A 165 -4.98 10.01 -14.96
N ALA A 166 -4.17 10.28 -15.98
CA ALA A 166 -3.30 9.30 -16.62
C ALA A 166 -2.10 8.95 -15.72
N PRO A 167 -1.43 7.79 -15.93
CA PRO A 167 -0.23 7.40 -15.17
C PRO A 167 0.87 8.46 -15.15
N VAL A 168 1.13 9.15 -16.27
CA VAL A 168 2.12 10.24 -16.31
C VAL A 168 1.76 11.40 -15.37
N GLN A 169 0.48 11.68 -15.17
CA GLN A 169 0.02 12.72 -14.23
C GLN A 169 0.14 12.22 -12.78
N PHE A 170 -0.04 10.92 -12.55
CA PHE A 170 0.27 10.31 -11.24
C PHE A 170 1.74 10.48 -10.88
N LEU A 171 2.67 10.19 -11.82
CA LEU A 171 4.11 10.39 -11.60
C LEU A 171 4.45 11.85 -11.30
N GLN A 172 3.84 12.81 -12.00
CA GLN A 172 4.03 14.24 -11.72
C GLN A 172 3.51 14.64 -10.34
N ALA A 173 2.37 14.09 -9.92
CA ALA A 173 1.83 14.32 -8.60
C ALA A 173 2.69 13.68 -7.49
N TRP A 174 3.20 12.48 -7.73
CA TRP A 174 4.13 11.79 -6.82
C TRP A 174 5.40 12.61 -6.60
N ASP A 175 6.09 12.99 -7.68
CA ASP A 175 7.29 13.81 -7.64
C ASP A 175 7.07 15.13 -6.86
N HIS A 176 5.93 15.81 -7.12
CA HIS A 176 5.57 17.03 -6.41
C HIS A 176 5.39 16.83 -4.91
N ILE A 177 4.66 15.77 -4.49
CA ILE A 177 4.42 15.49 -3.06
C ILE A 177 5.71 15.06 -2.37
N HIS A 178 6.53 14.24 -3.03
CA HIS A 178 7.82 13.81 -2.52
C HIS A 178 8.75 15.01 -2.28
N GLN A 179 8.86 15.94 -3.25
CA GLN A 179 9.63 17.17 -3.09
C GLN A 179 9.07 18.07 -1.98
N LEU A 180 7.74 18.16 -1.85
CA LEU A 180 7.10 18.91 -0.78
C LEU A 180 7.48 18.35 0.60
N ALA A 181 7.48 17.04 0.78
CA ALA A 181 7.88 16.38 2.02
C ALA A 181 9.38 16.61 2.31
N ALA A 182 10.23 16.39 1.31
CA ALA A 182 11.68 16.57 1.43
C ALA A 182 12.04 18.01 1.80
N SER A 183 11.40 19.03 1.21
CA SER A 183 11.63 20.45 1.55
C SER A 183 11.27 20.80 2.99
N HIS A 184 10.55 19.92 3.68
CA HIS A 184 10.16 20.04 5.09
C HIS A 184 10.83 19.02 6.02
N HIS A 185 11.86 18.30 5.57
CA HIS A 185 12.61 17.29 6.34
C HIS A 185 11.70 16.20 6.96
N LEU A 186 10.72 15.73 6.20
CA LEU A 186 9.80 14.70 6.67
C LEU A 186 10.24 13.28 6.28
N ASP A 187 11.13 13.17 5.27
CA ASP A 187 11.63 11.89 4.78
C ASP A 187 12.61 11.26 5.78
N TRP A 188 12.60 9.93 5.88
CA TRP A 188 13.41 9.17 6.82
C TRP A 188 14.92 9.40 6.65
N ASN A 189 15.38 9.61 5.42
CA ASN A 189 16.79 9.85 5.09
C ASN A 189 17.24 11.29 5.36
N ASP A 190 16.33 12.18 5.72
CA ASP A 190 16.57 13.59 6.02
C ASP A 190 16.10 13.98 7.45
N GLY A 191 16.08 13.00 8.35
CA GLY A 191 15.74 13.20 9.76
C GLY A 191 14.27 13.06 10.11
N GLY A 192 13.38 12.88 9.12
CA GLY A 192 11.98 12.55 9.32
C GLY A 192 11.74 11.07 9.66
N ARG A 193 10.51 10.64 9.51
CA ARG A 193 10.08 9.26 9.79
C ARG A 193 9.30 8.61 8.63
N LEU A 194 9.02 9.39 7.57
CA LEU A 194 8.20 8.94 6.45
C LEU A 194 9.04 8.08 5.49
N HIS A 195 8.55 6.86 5.21
CA HIS A 195 9.03 6.00 4.13
C HIS A 195 7.98 5.94 3.05
N TRP A 196 8.37 6.16 1.80
CA TRP A 196 7.48 6.20 0.65
C TRP A 196 7.24 4.81 0.08
N VAL A 197 5.97 4.43 0.00
CA VAL A 197 5.54 3.10 -0.46
C VAL A 197 4.67 3.25 -1.71
N LEU A 198 5.05 2.60 -2.81
CA LEU A 198 4.18 2.46 -3.97
C LEU A 198 3.36 1.18 -3.83
N ILE A 199 2.05 1.32 -3.74
CA ILE A 199 1.11 0.18 -3.67
C ILE A 199 0.39 0.04 -5.01
N LEU A 200 0.53 -1.12 -5.66
CA LEU A 200 -0.23 -1.49 -6.84
C LEU A 200 -0.99 -2.80 -6.61
N ILE A 201 -2.03 -3.03 -7.38
CA ILE A 201 -2.71 -4.34 -7.44
C ILE A 201 -1.69 -5.41 -7.84
N HIS A 202 -1.69 -6.54 -7.17
CA HIS A 202 -0.67 -7.59 -7.30
C HIS A 202 -0.35 -8.00 -8.75
N ASN A 203 -1.37 -8.12 -9.61
CA ASN A 203 -1.20 -8.56 -10.99
C ASN A 203 -0.57 -7.49 -11.90
N THR A 204 -0.60 -6.22 -11.52
CA THR A 204 0.06 -5.12 -12.25
C THR A 204 1.57 -5.32 -12.27
N TYR A 205 2.18 -5.79 -11.19
CA TYR A 205 3.62 -6.07 -11.12
C TYR A 205 4.11 -7.15 -12.10
N GLY A 206 3.23 -8.05 -12.52
CA GLY A 206 3.52 -9.06 -13.54
C GLY A 206 3.38 -8.57 -14.97
N SER A 207 3.03 -7.30 -15.18
CA SER A 207 2.75 -6.72 -16.49
C SER A 207 3.63 -5.49 -16.78
N TRP A 208 3.66 -5.06 -18.03
CA TRP A 208 4.32 -3.82 -18.45
C TRP A 208 3.74 -2.56 -17.79
N ARG A 209 2.51 -2.63 -17.28
CA ARG A 209 1.81 -1.52 -16.63
C ARG A 209 2.49 -1.04 -15.34
N ALA A 210 3.23 -1.90 -14.64
CA ALA A 210 3.95 -1.47 -13.44
C ALA A 210 4.90 -0.31 -13.74
N ALA A 211 5.54 -0.31 -14.91
CA ALA A 211 6.45 0.75 -15.34
C ALA A 211 5.74 2.10 -15.57
N GLU A 212 4.43 2.10 -15.88
CA GLU A 212 3.68 3.35 -16.06
C GLU A 212 3.48 4.11 -14.74
N PHE A 213 3.47 3.39 -13.61
CA PHE A 213 3.27 3.96 -12.26
C PHE A 213 4.57 4.02 -11.44
N TRP A 214 5.73 3.74 -12.07
CA TRP A 214 7.00 3.69 -11.37
C TRP A 214 7.69 5.07 -11.29
N PRO A 215 7.76 5.74 -10.10
CA PRO A 215 8.39 7.06 -9.97
C PRO A 215 9.92 7.00 -10.05
N GLY A 216 10.53 5.86 -9.77
CA GLY A 216 11.96 5.66 -9.75
C GLY A 216 12.52 5.29 -8.38
N ASN A 217 13.72 4.69 -8.38
CA ASN A 217 14.37 4.18 -7.16
C ASN A 217 14.77 5.29 -6.15
N SER A 218 14.84 6.54 -6.58
CA SER A 218 15.16 7.68 -5.69
C SER A 218 13.96 8.21 -4.92
N GLU A 219 12.74 7.84 -5.34
CA GLU A 219 11.51 8.40 -4.80
C GLU A 219 10.62 7.35 -4.11
N VAL A 220 11.03 6.07 -4.17
CA VAL A 220 10.31 4.95 -3.57
C VAL A 220 11.25 4.19 -2.65
N ASP A 221 10.89 4.10 -1.38
CA ASP A 221 11.66 3.33 -0.40
C ASP A 221 11.26 1.86 -0.39
N LEU A 222 9.96 1.58 -0.54
CA LEU A 222 9.38 0.24 -0.55
C LEU A 222 8.34 0.12 -1.67
N VAL A 223 8.14 -1.10 -2.13
CA VAL A 223 6.95 -1.43 -2.94
C VAL A 223 5.99 -2.28 -2.11
N ALA A 224 4.70 -2.17 -2.40
CA ALA A 224 3.70 -3.02 -1.79
C ALA A 224 2.71 -3.53 -2.85
N ALA A 225 2.09 -4.66 -2.56
CA ALA A 225 1.04 -5.22 -3.40
C ALA A 225 -0.15 -5.62 -2.53
N ASP A 226 -1.34 -5.42 -3.09
CA ASP A 226 -2.60 -5.89 -2.54
C ASP A 226 -3.12 -7.04 -3.40
N GLY A 227 -3.44 -8.16 -2.77
CA GLY A 227 -3.85 -9.35 -3.50
C GLY A 227 -4.47 -10.42 -2.62
N TYR A 228 -5.42 -11.16 -3.19
CA TYR A 228 -6.24 -12.11 -2.47
C TYR A 228 -6.38 -13.43 -3.22
N ASN A 229 -6.61 -14.52 -2.49
CA ASN A 229 -7.15 -15.74 -3.04
C ASN A 229 -8.67 -15.69 -2.93
N SER A 230 -9.33 -15.33 -4.01
CA SER A 230 -10.77 -15.05 -4.09
C SER A 230 -11.52 -16.03 -5.00
N ALA A 231 -10.92 -17.18 -5.28
CA ALA A 231 -11.46 -18.13 -6.28
C ALA A 231 -12.87 -18.60 -5.96
N GLY A 232 -13.19 -18.82 -4.69
CA GLY A 232 -14.50 -19.29 -4.25
C GLY A 232 -15.59 -18.23 -4.33
N CYS A 233 -15.23 -16.96 -4.13
CA CYS A 233 -16.18 -15.85 -4.19
C CYS A 233 -16.11 -15.03 -5.49
N GLY A 234 -15.13 -15.30 -6.36
CA GLY A 234 -15.01 -14.72 -7.70
C GLY A 234 -14.67 -13.22 -7.73
N HIS A 235 -14.16 -12.66 -6.65
CA HIS A 235 -13.75 -11.24 -6.62
C HIS A 235 -12.62 -10.99 -7.62
N GLY A 236 -12.67 -9.86 -8.32
CA GLY A 236 -11.67 -9.52 -9.34
C GLY A 236 -11.65 -10.47 -10.55
N GLY A 237 -12.67 -11.32 -10.72
CA GLY A 237 -12.76 -12.31 -11.81
C GLY A 237 -11.90 -13.55 -11.56
N GLN A 238 -11.43 -13.78 -10.34
CA GLN A 238 -10.71 -15.01 -10.00
C GLN A 238 -11.66 -16.21 -9.94
N HIS A 239 -11.30 -17.27 -10.64
CA HIS A 239 -12.06 -18.54 -10.69
C HIS A 239 -11.19 -19.77 -10.38
N HIS A 240 -9.92 -19.55 -10.07
CA HIS A 240 -8.95 -20.58 -9.72
C HIS A 240 -8.20 -20.21 -8.46
N GLN A 241 -7.96 -21.19 -7.59
CA GLN A 241 -7.16 -20.99 -6.38
C GLN A 241 -5.79 -20.41 -6.75
N GLN A 242 -5.38 -19.40 -6.01
CA GLN A 242 -4.09 -18.74 -6.13
C GLN A 242 -3.19 -19.21 -5.00
N THR A 243 -1.93 -19.47 -5.29
CA THR A 243 -0.93 -19.58 -4.24
C THR A 243 -0.35 -18.19 -3.90
N PRO A 244 0.28 -18.01 -2.73
CA PRO A 244 1.02 -16.77 -2.45
C PRO A 244 2.08 -16.42 -3.49
N SER A 245 2.67 -17.44 -4.12
CA SER A 245 3.65 -17.25 -5.20
C SER A 245 3.00 -16.70 -6.48
N ASP A 246 1.78 -17.15 -6.81
CA ASP A 246 1.04 -16.62 -7.95
C ASP A 246 0.65 -15.16 -7.71
N THR A 247 0.20 -14.86 -6.49
CA THR A 247 -0.27 -13.52 -6.10
C THR A 247 0.88 -12.55 -5.92
N PHE A 248 1.91 -12.88 -5.13
CA PHE A 248 2.95 -11.95 -4.70
C PHE A 248 4.34 -12.20 -5.30
N GLY A 249 4.56 -13.32 -5.99
CA GLY A 249 5.81 -13.57 -6.71
C GLY A 249 6.18 -12.44 -7.68
N PRO A 250 5.23 -11.87 -8.45
CA PRO A 250 5.51 -10.75 -9.35
C PRO A 250 6.08 -9.51 -8.65
N VAL A 251 5.53 -9.06 -7.52
CA VAL A 251 6.06 -7.90 -6.79
C VAL A 251 7.44 -8.17 -6.19
N VAL A 252 7.70 -9.38 -5.67
CA VAL A 252 9.02 -9.76 -5.16
C VAL A 252 10.07 -9.73 -6.29
N LYS A 253 9.71 -10.23 -7.48
CA LYS A 253 10.58 -10.19 -8.67
C LYS A 253 10.82 -8.75 -9.14
N PHE A 254 9.78 -7.91 -9.16
CA PHE A 254 9.89 -6.49 -9.48
C PHE A 254 10.85 -5.79 -8.51
N ALA A 255 10.66 -5.95 -7.20
CA ALA A 255 11.51 -5.39 -6.17
C ALA A 255 12.98 -5.79 -6.31
N ALA A 256 13.24 -7.08 -6.59
CA ALA A 256 14.59 -7.59 -6.83
C ALA A 256 15.26 -6.93 -8.05
N SER A 257 14.51 -6.69 -9.13
CA SER A 257 15.04 -6.03 -10.34
C SER A 257 15.22 -4.51 -10.19
N HIS A 258 14.64 -3.91 -9.16
CA HIS A 258 14.71 -2.47 -8.87
C HIS A 258 15.60 -2.13 -7.66
N GLY A 259 16.69 -2.87 -7.48
CA GLY A 259 17.69 -2.61 -6.44
C GLY A 259 17.42 -3.30 -5.11
N ASN A 260 16.72 -4.45 -5.14
CA ASN A 260 16.31 -5.20 -3.93
C ASN A 260 15.49 -4.35 -2.96
N LEU A 261 14.47 -3.69 -3.48
CA LEU A 261 13.56 -2.90 -2.65
C LEU A 261 12.88 -3.78 -1.60
N PRO A 262 12.66 -3.29 -0.38
CA PRO A 262 11.79 -3.96 0.57
C PRO A 262 10.36 -4.05 0.04
N VAL A 263 9.66 -5.12 0.41
CA VAL A 263 8.29 -5.42 -0.03
C VAL A 263 7.36 -5.48 1.18
N ILE A 264 6.23 -4.79 1.10
CA ILE A 264 5.11 -4.99 2.02
C ILE A 264 3.97 -5.69 1.27
N LEU A 265 3.44 -6.78 1.82
CA LEU A 265 2.17 -7.34 1.39
C LEU A 265 1.09 -6.49 2.08
N GLY A 266 0.60 -5.45 1.34
CA GLY A 266 -0.19 -4.36 1.90
C GLY A 266 -1.58 -4.78 2.34
N GLU A 267 -2.17 -5.67 1.56
CA GLU A 267 -3.41 -6.37 1.89
C GLU A 267 -3.33 -7.79 1.35
N TRP A 268 -3.66 -8.76 2.19
CA TRP A 268 -3.78 -10.14 1.74
C TRP A 268 -4.81 -10.92 2.55
N GLY A 269 -5.42 -11.88 1.90
CA GLY A 269 -6.42 -12.75 2.51
C GLY A 269 -6.83 -13.88 1.56
N SER A 270 -7.64 -14.78 2.07
CA SER A 270 -8.30 -15.83 1.29
C SER A 270 -9.73 -15.99 1.77
N ASP A 271 -10.66 -16.29 0.86
CA ASP A 271 -11.94 -16.84 1.27
C ASP A 271 -11.76 -18.30 1.77
N ASP A 272 -12.80 -18.87 2.38
CA ASP A 272 -12.80 -20.24 2.87
C ASP A 272 -13.60 -21.17 1.96
N ILE A 273 -13.50 -21.00 0.65
CA ILE A 273 -14.22 -21.80 -0.34
C ILE A 273 -13.23 -22.46 -1.31
N PRO A 274 -13.10 -23.81 -1.28
CA PRO A 274 -13.82 -24.74 -0.39
C PRO A 274 -13.39 -24.62 1.07
N SER A 275 -14.17 -25.14 1.99
CA SER A 275 -13.87 -25.10 3.43
C SER A 275 -12.47 -25.65 3.75
N GLY A 276 -11.70 -24.89 4.54
CA GLY A 276 -10.31 -25.16 4.88
C GLY A 276 -9.29 -24.45 3.96
N GLU A 277 -9.73 -23.82 2.87
CA GLU A 277 -8.84 -23.12 1.93
C GLU A 277 -8.19 -21.91 2.58
N GLN A 278 -8.93 -21.15 3.37
CA GLN A 278 -8.37 -19.98 4.08
C GLN A 278 -7.19 -20.37 4.99
N ALA A 279 -7.35 -21.43 5.79
CA ALA A 279 -6.27 -21.92 6.65
C ALA A 279 -5.08 -22.45 5.84
N THR A 280 -5.35 -23.12 4.72
CA THR A 280 -4.32 -23.61 3.79
C THR A 280 -3.52 -22.45 3.20
N TYR A 281 -4.18 -21.42 2.69
CA TYR A 281 -3.53 -20.24 2.13
C TYR A 281 -2.70 -19.48 3.17
N ILE A 282 -3.19 -19.35 4.41
CA ILE A 282 -2.44 -18.73 5.52
C ILE A 282 -1.14 -19.50 5.81
N ASN A 283 -1.18 -20.84 5.84
CA ASN A 283 0.01 -21.66 6.04
C ASN A 283 1.01 -21.53 4.88
N GLN A 284 0.52 -21.47 3.64
CA GLN A 284 1.36 -21.21 2.47
C GLN A 284 1.99 -19.81 2.52
N MET A 285 1.24 -18.80 2.98
CA MET A 285 1.73 -17.42 3.14
C MET A 285 2.84 -17.35 4.19
N GLN A 286 2.72 -18.06 5.30
CA GLN A 286 3.81 -18.16 6.29
C GLN A 286 5.10 -18.68 5.65
N ALA A 287 5.02 -19.74 4.87
CA ALA A 287 6.19 -20.32 4.18
C ALA A 287 6.75 -19.34 3.13
N PHE A 288 5.87 -18.67 2.38
CA PHE A 288 6.26 -17.69 1.38
C PHE A 288 7.03 -16.51 1.98
N VAL A 289 6.53 -15.91 3.06
CA VAL A 289 7.24 -14.83 3.76
C VAL A 289 8.59 -15.29 4.30
N ALA A 290 8.68 -16.49 4.87
CA ALA A 290 9.93 -17.02 5.38
C ALA A 290 11.01 -17.21 4.31
N GLN A 291 10.61 -17.54 3.07
CA GLN A 291 11.51 -17.78 1.95
C GLN A 291 11.98 -16.48 1.26
N HIS A 292 11.24 -15.40 1.35
CA HIS A 292 11.50 -14.17 0.59
C HIS A 292 11.98 -13.03 1.50
N LYS A 293 13.31 -12.87 1.60
CA LYS A 293 13.96 -11.89 2.50
C LYS A 293 13.69 -10.42 2.18
N LEU A 294 13.18 -10.10 0.99
CA LEU A 294 12.73 -8.76 0.64
C LEU A 294 11.40 -8.42 1.31
N ILE A 295 10.61 -9.39 1.75
CA ILE A 295 9.33 -9.11 2.41
C ILE A 295 9.62 -8.66 3.85
N VAL A 296 9.27 -7.41 4.12
CA VAL A 296 9.46 -6.74 5.42
C VAL A 296 8.14 -6.47 6.16
N GLY A 297 7.00 -6.76 5.53
CA GLY A 297 5.68 -6.63 6.15
C GLY A 297 4.63 -7.48 5.47
N ALA A 298 3.67 -8.01 6.26
CA ALA A 298 2.54 -8.77 5.75
C ALA A 298 1.28 -8.44 6.57
N LEU A 299 0.30 -7.77 5.93
CA LEU A 299 -0.89 -7.23 6.58
C LEU A 299 -2.14 -8.01 6.15
N TYR A 300 -2.68 -8.79 7.08
CA TYR A 300 -3.89 -9.58 6.86
C TYR A 300 -5.14 -8.69 6.76
N TRP A 301 -5.96 -8.93 5.74
CA TRP A 301 -7.20 -8.18 5.50
C TRP A 301 -8.40 -8.90 6.12
N ASP A 302 -8.69 -8.61 7.39
CA ASP A 302 -9.72 -9.28 8.21
C ASP A 302 -11.10 -8.62 8.03
N THR A 303 -11.64 -8.65 6.80
CA THR A 303 -12.95 -8.05 6.52
C THR A 303 -13.66 -8.70 5.32
N HIS A 304 -14.90 -8.26 5.05
CA HIS A 304 -15.62 -8.59 3.81
C HIS A 304 -15.25 -7.62 2.68
N VAL A 305 -15.15 -8.14 1.45
CA VAL A 305 -15.05 -7.35 0.23
C VAL A 305 -16.03 -7.91 -0.80
N GLY A 306 -17.10 -7.18 -1.09
CA GLY A 306 -18.17 -7.69 -1.95
C GLY A 306 -18.79 -8.97 -1.37
N ASN A 307 -18.74 -10.05 -2.14
CA ASN A 307 -19.23 -11.38 -1.72
C ASN A 307 -18.18 -12.22 -0.99
N CYS A 308 -16.95 -11.70 -0.84
CA CYS A 308 -15.86 -12.43 -0.24
C CYS A 308 -15.75 -12.16 1.26
N ASP A 309 -15.59 -13.21 2.04
CA ASP A 309 -15.35 -13.12 3.48
C ASP A 309 -13.92 -13.58 3.79
N TYR A 310 -13.05 -12.61 4.04
CA TYR A 310 -11.66 -12.87 4.45
C TYR A 310 -11.49 -12.90 5.96
N LYS A 311 -12.57 -12.71 6.74
CA LYS A 311 -12.49 -12.74 8.20
C LYS A 311 -12.11 -14.12 8.70
N VAL A 312 -11.17 -14.15 9.64
CA VAL A 312 -10.83 -15.41 10.32
C VAL A 312 -11.77 -15.72 11.49
N ASN A 313 -12.56 -14.72 11.96
CA ASN A 313 -13.48 -14.90 13.08
C ASN A 313 -14.58 -15.93 12.73
N GLY A 314 -14.75 -16.90 13.64
CA GLY A 314 -15.68 -18.02 13.42
C GLY A 314 -15.04 -19.26 12.78
N ASN A 315 -13.82 -19.14 12.23
CA ASN A 315 -13.05 -20.26 11.66
C ASN A 315 -11.86 -20.60 12.56
N ALA A 316 -12.00 -21.62 13.39
CA ALA A 316 -10.96 -22.01 14.37
C ALA A 316 -9.64 -22.44 13.68
N ALA A 317 -9.72 -23.08 12.51
CA ALA A 317 -8.53 -23.50 11.76
C ALA A 317 -7.77 -22.28 11.23
N SER A 318 -8.47 -21.30 10.65
CA SER A 318 -7.88 -20.06 10.14
C SER A 318 -7.28 -19.20 11.26
N ILE A 319 -7.97 -19.06 12.40
CA ILE A 319 -7.43 -18.38 13.59
C ILE A 319 -6.15 -19.06 14.05
N SER A 320 -6.15 -20.39 14.16
CA SER A 320 -4.99 -21.16 14.59
C SER A 320 -3.81 -21.00 13.62
N ALA A 321 -4.05 -21.07 12.31
CA ALA A 321 -3.04 -20.88 11.28
C ALA A 321 -2.45 -19.46 11.33
N LEU A 322 -3.30 -18.43 11.43
CA LEU A 322 -2.85 -17.04 11.47
C LEU A 322 -2.10 -16.70 12.77
N ALA A 323 -2.52 -17.29 13.90
CA ALA A 323 -1.82 -17.16 15.17
C ALA A 323 -0.45 -17.86 15.14
N ALA A 324 -0.35 -19.03 14.50
CA ALA A 324 0.92 -19.75 14.30
C ALA A 324 1.86 -18.94 13.38
N MET A 325 1.34 -18.43 12.26
CA MET A 325 2.09 -17.55 11.36
C MET A 325 2.66 -16.35 12.11
N GLY A 326 1.85 -15.66 12.90
CA GLY A 326 2.28 -14.53 13.71
C GLY A 326 3.36 -14.86 14.74
N LYS A 327 3.49 -16.09 15.20
CA LYS A 327 4.54 -16.56 16.13
C LYS A 327 5.81 -17.01 15.42
N SER A 328 5.79 -17.18 14.10
CA SER A 328 6.96 -17.63 13.34
C SER A 328 8.11 -16.62 13.42
N ALA A 329 9.35 -17.11 13.40
CA ALA A 329 10.55 -16.25 13.44
C ALA A 329 10.60 -15.25 12.27
N ALA A 330 9.98 -15.58 11.13
CA ALA A 330 9.94 -14.71 9.96
C ALA A 330 9.07 -13.44 10.17
N LEU A 331 8.18 -13.42 11.16
CA LEU A 331 7.20 -12.37 11.41
C LEU A 331 7.33 -11.72 12.80
N GLN A 332 8.57 -11.59 13.29
CA GLN A 332 8.90 -10.91 14.54
C GLN A 332 9.50 -9.51 14.32
N GLY A 333 9.31 -8.93 13.13
CA GLY A 333 9.84 -7.61 12.79
C GLY A 333 9.31 -6.49 13.68
N HIS A 334 10.17 -5.46 13.83
CA HIS A 334 9.89 -4.22 14.53
C HIS A 334 10.61 -3.04 13.85
N VAL A 335 10.17 -1.79 14.11
CA VAL A 335 10.75 -0.54 13.62
C VAL A 335 11.40 0.27 14.74
#